data_243e28487d8d664eec58258cb5c2ab3a
#
_entry.id   243e28487d8d664eec58258cb5c2ab3a
#
_cell.length_a   1.000
_cell.length_b   1.000
_cell.length_c   1.000
_cell.angle_alpha   90.00
_cell.angle_beta   90.00
_cell.angle_gamma   90.00
#
_symmetry.space_group_name_H-M   'P 1'
#
loop_
_entity.id
_entity.type
_entity.pdbx_description
1 polymer ?
#
loop_
_entity_poly.entity_id
_entity_poly.type
_entity_poly.pdbx_seq_one_letter_code
_entity_poly.pdbx_strand_id
1 'polypeptide(L)'
;MTLSISYNYFNIYDTYPYRILKRLSLPADFISKNEFLEIKKSPSIIHYLGEERPWRKGNTHRFAKQYLEYQNCTPWSDTPMETGWELYFICFRIFNIIMKPFPMLRYKIINSLIPAFMKYRKKQLQKNNR
;
A
#
# COMPACT_ATOMS: atom_id res chain seq x y z
N MET A 1 -0.23 -23.84 -12.47
CA MET A 1 -1.00 -23.62 -11.23
C MET A 1 -0.69 -22.20 -10.78
N THR A 2 -1.63 -21.28 -10.84
CA THR A 2 -1.46 -19.89 -10.40
C THR A 2 -1.76 -19.82 -8.91
N LEU A 3 -0.87 -19.20 -8.11
CA LEU A 3 -1.14 -18.95 -6.70
C LEU A 3 -2.30 -17.96 -6.54
N SER A 4 -3.12 -18.18 -5.52
CA SER A 4 -4.18 -17.23 -5.16
C SER A 4 -3.57 -15.87 -4.83
N ILE A 5 -4.25 -14.78 -5.19
CA ILE A 5 -3.83 -13.41 -4.82
C ILE A 5 -3.80 -13.21 -3.29
N SER A 6 -4.38 -14.10 -2.49
CA SER A 6 -4.24 -14.13 -1.04
C SER A 6 -2.77 -14.19 -0.58
N TYR A 7 -1.91 -14.85 -1.34
CA TYR A 7 -0.48 -14.98 -1.05
C TYR A 7 0.38 -13.82 -1.60
N ASN A 8 -0.24 -12.85 -2.26
CA ASN A 8 0.43 -11.64 -2.72
C ASN A 8 -0.58 -10.48 -2.76
N TYR A 9 -1.19 -10.22 -1.61
CA TYR A 9 -2.21 -9.18 -1.49
C TYR A 9 -1.55 -7.81 -1.39
N PHE A 10 -1.75 -6.99 -2.40
CA PHE A 10 -1.23 -5.62 -2.41
C PHE A 10 -2.12 -4.68 -1.59
N ASN A 11 -1.50 -3.82 -0.77
CA ASN A 11 -2.21 -2.79 0.00
C ASN A 11 -3.07 -1.86 -0.88
N ILE A 12 -2.73 -1.70 -2.16
CA ILE A 12 -3.53 -0.94 -3.13
C ILE A 12 -4.94 -1.52 -3.33
N TYR A 13 -5.15 -2.81 -3.09
CA TYR A 13 -6.46 -3.44 -3.20
C TYR A 13 -7.45 -2.91 -2.15
N ASP A 14 -6.96 -2.35 -1.05
CA ASP A 14 -7.80 -1.70 -0.04
C ASP A 14 -8.29 -0.32 -0.50
N THR A 15 -7.55 0.31 -1.39
CA THR A 15 -7.84 1.67 -1.86
C THR A 15 -8.93 1.71 -2.92
N TYR A 16 -9.02 0.68 -3.76
CA TYR A 16 -9.94 0.68 -4.89
C TYR A 16 -11.05 -0.36 -4.73
N PRO A 17 -12.30 -0.02 -5.13
CA PRO A 17 -13.39 -1.01 -5.23
C PRO A 17 -13.10 -2.01 -6.36
N TYR A 18 -13.60 -3.24 -6.20
CA TYR A 18 -13.43 -4.33 -7.16
C TYR A 18 -13.69 -3.91 -8.62
N ARG A 19 -14.77 -3.13 -8.87
CA ARG A 19 -15.14 -2.66 -10.22
C ARG A 19 -14.01 -1.83 -10.87
N ILE A 20 -13.31 -1.03 -10.07
CA ILE A 20 -12.19 -0.20 -10.56
C ILE A 20 -10.97 -1.08 -10.83
N LEU A 21 -10.66 -2.02 -9.94
CA LEU A 21 -9.56 -2.97 -10.13
C LEU A 21 -9.75 -3.77 -11.42
N LYS A 22 -10.96 -4.29 -11.65
CA LYS A 22 -11.30 -5.00 -12.90
C LYS A 22 -11.11 -4.12 -14.14
N ARG A 23 -11.55 -2.85 -14.09
CA ARG A 23 -11.37 -1.89 -15.19
C ARG A 23 -9.91 -1.57 -15.48
N LEU A 24 -9.04 -1.63 -14.48
CA LEU A 24 -7.61 -1.37 -14.60
C LEU A 24 -6.82 -2.62 -15.04
N SER A 25 -7.51 -3.72 -15.38
CA SER A 25 -6.89 -5.01 -15.75
C SER A 25 -5.90 -5.52 -14.69
N LEU A 26 -6.16 -5.21 -13.43
CA LEU A 26 -5.44 -5.82 -12.31
C LEU A 26 -5.92 -7.28 -12.12
N PRO A 27 -5.23 -8.10 -11.31
CA PRO A 27 -5.53 -9.55 -11.15
C PRO A 27 -6.98 -9.91 -10.83
N ALA A 28 -7.84 -8.93 -10.60
CA ALA A 28 -9.27 -9.09 -10.44
C ALA A 28 -9.98 -9.81 -11.62
N ASP A 29 -9.36 -9.88 -12.79
CA ASP A 29 -9.91 -10.65 -13.92
C ASP A 29 -9.80 -12.15 -13.72
N PHE A 30 -8.95 -12.61 -12.79
CA PHE A 30 -8.71 -14.01 -12.50
C PHE A 30 -9.58 -14.58 -11.37
N ILE A 31 -10.31 -13.73 -10.67
CA ILE A 31 -11.12 -14.11 -9.51
C ILE A 31 -12.49 -13.45 -9.54
N SER A 32 -13.48 -14.11 -8.92
CA SER A 32 -14.80 -13.55 -8.73
C SER A 32 -14.82 -12.42 -7.72
N LYS A 33 -15.85 -11.56 -7.78
CA LYS A 33 -16.02 -10.50 -6.78
C LYS A 33 -16.11 -11.03 -5.35
N ASN A 34 -16.83 -12.15 -5.16
CA ASN A 34 -17.01 -12.75 -3.84
C ASN A 34 -15.69 -13.27 -3.28
N GLU A 35 -14.94 -14.01 -4.10
CA GLU A 35 -13.59 -14.48 -3.74
C GLU A 35 -12.66 -13.32 -3.40
N PHE A 36 -12.64 -12.24 -4.21
CA PHE A 36 -11.87 -11.05 -3.92
C PHE A 36 -12.24 -10.43 -2.55
N LEU A 37 -13.54 -10.35 -2.23
CA LEU A 37 -13.99 -9.78 -0.96
C LEU A 37 -13.59 -10.64 0.24
N GLU A 38 -13.61 -11.97 0.10
CA GLU A 38 -13.12 -12.88 1.15
C GLU A 38 -11.61 -12.75 1.36
N ILE A 39 -10.82 -12.75 0.27
CA ILE A 39 -9.37 -12.51 0.35
C ILE A 39 -9.06 -11.15 0.96
N LYS A 40 -9.84 -10.12 0.60
CA LYS A 40 -9.68 -8.78 1.16
C LYS A 40 -9.90 -8.75 2.68
N LYS A 41 -10.81 -9.56 3.23
CA LYS A 41 -11.03 -9.63 4.69
C LYS A 41 -9.82 -10.21 5.42
N SER A 42 -9.23 -11.28 4.89
CA SER A 42 -8.15 -12.03 5.53
C SER A 42 -7.13 -12.54 4.50
N PRO A 43 -6.25 -11.68 3.97
CA PRO A 43 -5.18 -12.12 3.08
C PRO A 43 -4.13 -12.92 3.85
N SER A 44 -3.50 -13.89 3.16
CA SER A 44 -2.45 -14.74 3.75
C SER A 44 -1.12 -14.00 3.85
N ILE A 45 -0.73 -13.27 2.78
CA ILE A 45 0.50 -12.47 2.74
C ILE A 45 0.17 -11.08 2.20
N ILE A 46 0.59 -10.05 2.93
CA ILE A 46 0.37 -8.65 2.55
C ILE A 46 1.65 -8.07 2.00
N HIS A 47 1.56 -7.53 0.79
CA HIS A 47 2.67 -6.84 0.13
C HIS A 47 2.41 -5.34 0.15
N TYR A 48 3.18 -4.61 0.97
CA TYR A 48 3.09 -3.15 1.07
C TYR A 48 3.85 -2.48 -0.07
N LEU A 49 3.11 -1.86 -0.98
CA LEU A 49 3.67 -1.08 -2.09
C LEU A 49 3.85 0.38 -1.70
N GLY A 50 4.87 1.01 -2.28
CA GLY A 50 5.14 2.44 -2.10
C GLY A 50 5.64 2.80 -0.72
N GLU A 51 5.18 3.94 -0.21
CA GLU A 51 5.65 4.50 1.06
C GLU A 51 4.77 4.11 2.26
N GLU A 52 3.66 3.39 2.04
CA GLU A 52 2.75 2.91 3.09
C GLU A 52 3.31 1.69 3.83
N ARG A 53 4.57 1.78 4.26
CA ARG A 53 5.26 0.70 4.96
C ARG A 53 4.85 0.66 6.43
N PRO A 54 4.54 -0.53 7.00
CA PRO A 54 3.96 -0.66 8.34
C PRO A 54 4.91 -0.22 9.47
N TRP A 55 6.22 -0.24 9.24
CA TRP A 55 7.23 0.22 10.22
C TRP A 55 7.45 1.73 10.23
N ARG A 56 6.70 2.51 9.44
CA ARG A 56 6.76 3.97 9.42
C ARG A 56 5.75 4.57 10.36
N LYS A 57 6.21 5.47 11.22
CA LYS A 57 5.37 6.15 12.19
C LYS A 57 4.30 7.00 11.48
N GLY A 58 3.06 6.89 11.94
CA GLY A 58 1.91 7.56 11.33
C GLY A 58 1.16 6.73 10.28
N ASN A 59 1.65 5.54 9.92
CA ASN A 59 0.93 4.63 9.02
C ASN A 59 -0.37 4.14 9.69
N THR A 60 -1.49 4.34 9.01
CA THR A 60 -2.83 3.94 9.48
C THR A 60 -3.43 2.81 8.64
N HIS A 61 -2.61 2.08 7.88
CA HIS A 61 -3.08 0.93 7.12
C HIS A 61 -3.64 -0.14 8.06
N ARG A 62 -4.80 -0.72 7.72
CA ARG A 62 -5.52 -1.65 8.62
C ARG A 62 -4.71 -2.86 9.08
N PHE A 63 -3.71 -3.28 8.31
CA PHE A 63 -2.82 -4.39 8.66
C PHE A 63 -1.48 -3.96 9.29
N ALA A 64 -1.26 -2.66 9.54
CA ALA A 64 -0.02 -2.20 10.16
C ALA A 64 0.16 -2.78 11.58
N LYS A 65 -0.94 -2.92 12.33
CA LYS A 65 -0.92 -3.51 13.67
C LYS A 65 -0.44 -4.96 13.64
N GLN A 66 -0.93 -5.78 12.72
CA GLN A 66 -0.51 -7.18 12.58
C GLN A 66 1.00 -7.29 12.26
N TYR A 67 1.52 -6.40 11.41
CA TYR A 67 2.95 -6.36 11.16
C TYR A 67 3.75 -6.13 12.44
N LEU A 68 3.36 -5.16 13.27
CA LEU A 68 4.03 -4.84 14.53
C LEU A 68 3.92 -6.00 15.54
N GLU A 69 2.78 -6.68 15.58
CA GLU A 69 2.60 -7.89 16.40
C GLU A 69 3.60 -8.99 15.99
N TYR A 70 3.76 -9.25 14.68
CA TYR A 70 4.76 -10.21 14.18
C TYR A 70 6.20 -9.73 14.46
N GLN A 71 6.50 -8.44 14.25
CA GLN A 71 7.82 -7.88 14.56
C GLN A 71 8.20 -8.10 16.01
N ASN A 72 7.28 -7.93 16.94
CA ASN A 72 7.50 -8.16 18.39
C ASN A 72 7.84 -9.61 18.74
N CYS A 73 7.53 -10.57 17.85
CA CYS A 73 7.91 -11.98 18.00
C CYS A 73 9.27 -12.32 17.38
N THR A 74 10.01 -11.33 16.87
CA THR A 74 11.30 -11.51 16.20
C THR A 74 12.44 -10.88 17.00
N PRO A 75 13.72 -11.20 16.70
CA PRO A 75 14.87 -10.52 17.29
C PRO A 75 14.94 -9.01 17.02
N TRP A 76 14.09 -8.47 16.14
CA TRP A 76 14.00 -7.04 15.79
C TRP A 76 12.84 -6.33 16.53
N SER A 77 12.31 -6.89 17.61
CA SER A 77 11.25 -6.29 18.42
C SER A 77 11.56 -4.86 18.87
N ASP A 78 12.82 -4.61 19.23
CA ASP A 78 13.28 -3.31 19.73
C ASP A 78 13.65 -2.29 18.61
N THR A 79 13.45 -2.67 17.34
CA THR A 79 13.72 -1.76 16.23
C THR A 79 12.73 -0.59 16.25
N PRO A 80 13.20 0.67 16.39
CA PRO A 80 12.30 1.82 16.44
C PRO A 80 11.60 2.04 15.11
N MET A 81 10.38 2.57 15.16
CA MET A 81 9.66 2.97 13.95
C MET A 81 10.42 4.10 13.22
N GLU A 82 10.43 4.05 11.90
CA GLU A 82 10.98 5.09 11.03
C GLU A 82 10.14 6.37 11.18
N THR A 83 10.73 7.44 11.70
CA THR A 83 10.10 8.75 11.93
C THR A 83 10.23 9.69 10.73
N GLY A 84 9.51 10.83 10.76
CA GLY A 84 9.53 11.83 9.68
C GLY A 84 8.49 11.59 8.58
N TRP A 85 7.64 10.60 8.74
CA TRP A 85 6.58 10.25 7.79
C TRP A 85 5.19 10.72 8.21
N GLU A 86 5.05 11.23 9.43
CA GLU A 86 3.75 11.55 10.05
C GLU A 86 2.96 12.57 9.23
N LEU A 87 3.63 13.65 8.78
CA LEU A 87 2.99 14.67 7.94
C LEU A 87 2.56 14.10 6.58
N TYR A 88 3.43 13.28 5.97
CA TYR A 88 3.10 12.58 4.73
C TYR A 88 1.81 11.75 4.89
N PHE A 89 1.70 10.95 5.95
CA PHE A 89 0.52 10.12 6.18
C PHE A 89 -0.74 10.93 6.46
N ILE A 90 -0.62 12.07 7.16
CA ILE A 90 -1.75 12.97 7.38
C ILE A 90 -2.24 13.53 6.03
N CYS A 91 -1.34 14.10 5.22
CA CYS A 91 -1.68 14.64 3.90
C CYS A 91 -2.24 13.56 2.97
N PHE A 92 -1.64 12.37 2.97
CA PHE A 92 -2.07 11.25 2.13
C PHE A 92 -3.45 10.72 2.55
N ARG A 93 -3.74 10.70 3.85
CA ARG A 93 -5.07 10.34 4.37
C ARG A 93 -6.13 11.36 3.95
N ILE A 94 -5.85 12.65 4.07
CA ILE A 94 -6.75 13.72 3.62
C ILE A 94 -7.01 13.59 2.12
N PHE A 95 -5.96 13.41 1.32
CA PHE A 95 -6.07 13.17 -0.11
C PHE A 95 -6.95 11.95 -0.43
N ASN A 96 -6.77 10.84 0.27
CA ASN A 96 -7.57 9.64 0.08
C ASN A 96 -9.05 9.84 0.44
N ILE A 97 -9.36 10.63 1.48
CA ILE A 97 -10.73 10.98 1.86
C ILE A 97 -11.38 11.81 0.75
N ILE A 98 -10.71 12.85 0.26
CA ILE A 98 -11.20 13.72 -0.81
C ILE A 98 -11.41 12.94 -2.11
N MET A 99 -10.47 12.04 -2.45
CA MET A 99 -10.52 11.26 -3.69
C MET A 99 -11.40 10.01 -3.62
N LYS A 100 -11.95 9.67 -2.47
CA LYS A 100 -12.82 8.49 -2.30
C LYS A 100 -13.97 8.40 -3.31
N PRO A 101 -14.71 9.50 -3.62
CA PRO A 101 -15.76 9.48 -4.63
C PRO A 101 -15.22 9.41 -6.08
N PHE A 102 -13.94 9.71 -6.31
CA PHE A 102 -13.32 9.82 -7.63
C PHE A 102 -12.15 8.84 -7.83
N PRO A 103 -12.35 7.53 -7.71
CA PRO A 103 -11.24 6.56 -7.69
C PRO A 103 -10.42 6.53 -9.00
N MET A 104 -11.05 6.78 -10.17
CA MET A 104 -10.32 6.85 -11.44
C MET A 104 -9.46 8.12 -11.55
N LEU A 105 -9.94 9.25 -11.03
CA LEU A 105 -9.17 10.49 -10.98
C LEU A 105 -7.96 10.31 -10.04
N ARG A 106 -8.20 9.71 -8.86
CA ARG A 106 -7.13 9.36 -7.93
C ARG A 106 -6.04 8.51 -8.61
N TYR A 107 -6.45 7.47 -9.34
CA TYR A 107 -5.52 6.59 -10.08
C TYR A 107 -4.67 7.39 -11.08
N LYS A 108 -5.30 8.26 -11.89
CA LYS A 108 -4.59 9.10 -12.86
C LYS A 108 -3.59 10.05 -12.18
N ILE A 109 -4.00 10.72 -11.09
CA ILE A 109 -3.12 11.63 -10.33
C ILE A 109 -1.92 10.88 -9.78
N ILE A 110 -2.14 9.76 -9.07
CA ILE A 110 -1.04 8.97 -8.50
C ILE A 110 -0.08 8.50 -9.59
N ASN A 111 -0.59 7.94 -10.69
CA ASN A 111 0.26 7.46 -11.78
C ASN A 111 1.06 8.59 -12.47
N SER A 112 0.50 9.79 -12.60
CA SER A 112 1.23 10.94 -13.16
C SER A 112 2.36 11.43 -12.23
N LEU A 113 2.24 11.22 -10.93
CA LEU A 113 3.25 11.61 -9.94
C LEU A 113 4.39 10.58 -9.78
N ILE A 114 4.16 9.31 -10.12
CA ILE A 114 5.16 8.24 -9.95
C ILE A 114 6.50 8.58 -10.65
N PRO A 115 6.57 9.03 -11.91
CA PRO A 115 7.84 9.33 -12.57
C PRO A 115 8.63 10.45 -11.86
N ALA A 116 7.94 11.51 -11.42
CA ALA A 116 8.54 12.61 -10.68
C ALA A 116 9.10 12.14 -9.34
N PHE A 117 8.34 11.32 -8.61
CA PHE A 117 8.75 10.74 -7.33
C PHE A 117 9.95 9.79 -7.48
N MET A 118 9.96 8.94 -8.49
CA MET A 118 11.09 8.06 -8.80
C MET A 118 12.37 8.84 -9.14
N LYS A 119 12.25 9.93 -9.90
CA LYS A 119 13.37 10.83 -10.20
C LYS A 119 13.91 11.49 -8.94
N TYR A 120 13.04 11.99 -8.07
CA TYR A 120 13.42 12.57 -6.78
C TYR A 120 14.18 11.56 -5.91
N ARG A 121 13.62 10.36 -5.74
CA ARG A 121 14.23 9.28 -4.94
C ARG A 121 15.61 8.88 -5.46
N LYS A 122 15.76 8.75 -6.79
CA LYS A 122 17.07 8.45 -7.41
C LYS A 122 18.12 9.52 -7.07
N LYS A 123 17.74 10.79 -7.09
CA LYS A 123 18.62 11.89 -6.70
C LYS A 123 19.05 11.82 -5.22
N GLN A 124 18.12 11.47 -4.32
CA GLN A 124 18.42 11.33 -2.89
C GLN A 124 19.41 10.19 -2.63
N LEU A 125 19.20 9.03 -3.27
CA LEU A 125 20.12 7.89 -3.14
C LEU A 125 21.54 8.23 -3.64
N GLN A 126 21.66 8.96 -4.75
CA GLN A 126 22.96 9.41 -5.27
C GLN A 126 23.66 10.40 -4.35
N LYS A 127 22.91 11.22 -3.60
CA LYS A 127 23.47 12.17 -2.64
C LYS A 127 23.99 11.50 -1.36
N ASN A 128 23.33 10.43 -0.91
CA ASN A 128 23.70 9.69 0.29
C ASN A 128 24.87 8.72 0.07
N ASN A 129 25.19 8.41 -1.19
CA ASN A 129 26.31 7.53 -1.56
C ASN A 129 27.60 8.31 -1.89
N ARG A 130 27.63 9.61 -1.67
CA ARG A 130 28.80 10.49 -1.75
C ARG A 130 29.24 10.92 -0.36
#